data_4e1044178ab3c7c83b44a4b0af006c33
#
_entry.id   4e1044178ab3c7c83b44a4b0af006c33
#
_cell.length_a   1.000
_cell.length_b   1.000
_cell.length_c   1.000
_cell.angle_alpha   90.00
_cell.angle_beta   90.00
_cell.angle_gamma   90.00
#
_symmetry.space_group_name_H-M   'P 1'
#
loop_
_entity.id
_entity.type
_entity.pdbx_description
1 polymer ?
#
loop_
_entity_poly.entity_id
_entity_poly.type
_entity_poly.pdbx_seq_one_letter_code
_entity_poly.pdbx_strand_id
1 'polypeptide(L)'
;LETSPLDVIGTTFGTTWLIRMIITIIIIGLWFWMERKKEITIKGQIPLLIASLILIATTTMMGHGASTELEAPWILDYAHNLLSSIWIGGLIFFAFVALPTIAKTDNSIKEKITLSLIPRFSGLFIIAIGILIITGPTLLWFLDDNVGSLTESTYGKLILIKIGIATIMIAFGGLYQVKFLKNT
;
A
#
# COMPACT_ATOMS: atom_id res chain seq x y z
N LEU A 1 14.09 -34.04 8.79
CA LEU A 1 14.09 -33.01 9.86
C LEU A 1 12.69 -32.48 9.95
N GLU A 2 11.87 -32.99 10.88
CA GLU A 2 10.57 -32.41 11.23
C GLU A 2 10.84 -31.13 12.03
N THR A 3 10.78 -30.00 11.40
CA THR A 3 10.80 -28.68 12.08
C THR A 3 9.46 -28.49 12.78
N SER A 4 9.48 -28.42 14.11
CA SER A 4 8.29 -28.10 14.90
C SER A 4 7.82 -26.67 14.57
N PRO A 5 6.51 -26.38 14.53
CA PRO A 5 6.00 -25.02 14.42
C PRO A 5 6.59 -24.08 15.50
N LEU A 6 6.96 -24.60 16.66
CA LEU A 6 7.59 -23.83 17.74
C LEU A 6 9.01 -23.38 17.39
N ASP A 7 9.74 -24.15 16.59
CA ASP A 7 11.09 -23.79 16.14
C ASP A 7 11.05 -22.59 15.19
N VAL A 8 9.99 -22.48 14.38
CA VAL A 8 9.79 -21.34 13.47
C VAL A 8 9.48 -20.06 14.26
N ILE A 9 8.70 -20.15 15.33
CA ILE A 9 8.34 -19.00 16.17
C ILE A 9 9.58 -18.39 16.83
N GLY A 10 10.60 -19.20 17.16
CA GLY A 10 11.87 -18.73 17.72
C GLY A 10 12.78 -17.98 16.75
N THR A 11 12.46 -17.99 15.46
CA THR A 11 13.22 -17.25 14.44
C THR A 11 12.77 -15.79 14.32
N THR A 12 13.64 -14.92 13.78
CA THR A 12 13.28 -13.52 13.47
C THR A 12 12.03 -13.44 12.58
N PHE A 13 11.93 -14.35 11.62
CA PHE A 13 10.75 -14.45 10.74
C PHE A 13 9.48 -14.77 11.53
N GLY A 14 9.51 -15.82 12.35
CA GLY A 14 8.35 -16.26 13.13
C GLY A 14 7.91 -15.22 14.16
N THR A 15 8.86 -14.59 14.84
CA THR A 15 8.59 -13.50 15.80
C THR A 15 7.93 -12.31 15.11
N THR A 16 8.46 -11.87 13.96
CA THR A 16 7.87 -10.75 13.19
C THR A 16 6.48 -11.11 12.68
N TRP A 17 6.27 -12.35 12.26
CA TRP A 17 4.96 -12.84 11.82
C TRP A 17 3.93 -12.80 12.96
N LEU A 18 4.30 -13.23 14.17
CA LEU A 18 3.44 -13.12 15.35
C LEU A 18 3.09 -11.68 15.69
N ILE A 19 4.05 -10.76 15.65
CA ILE A 19 3.82 -9.32 15.87
C ILE A 19 2.80 -8.81 14.86
N ARG A 20 2.91 -9.17 13.59
CA ARG A 20 1.94 -8.80 12.54
C ARG A 20 0.54 -9.31 12.86
N MET A 21 0.41 -10.57 13.28
CA MET A 21 -0.88 -11.14 13.67
C MET A 21 -1.51 -10.36 14.82
N ILE A 22 -0.74 -10.05 15.86
CA ILE A 22 -1.21 -9.27 17.02
C ILE A 22 -1.66 -7.88 16.58
N ILE A 23 -0.86 -7.16 15.79
CA ILE A 23 -1.21 -5.83 15.31
C ILE A 23 -2.47 -5.87 14.44
N THR A 24 -2.62 -6.89 13.59
CA THR A 24 -3.82 -7.06 12.76
C THR A 24 -5.06 -7.26 13.63
N ILE A 25 -4.98 -8.08 14.67
CA ILE A 25 -6.06 -8.28 15.64
C ILE A 25 -6.41 -6.97 16.36
N ILE A 26 -5.40 -6.18 16.75
CA ILE A 26 -5.60 -4.87 17.38
C ILE A 26 -6.32 -3.92 16.41
N ILE A 27 -5.92 -3.86 15.13
CA ILE A 27 -6.57 -3.01 14.11
C ILE A 27 -8.04 -3.41 13.95
N ILE A 28 -8.34 -4.70 13.85
CA ILE A 28 -9.70 -5.21 13.74
C ILE A 28 -10.51 -4.85 15.01
N GLY A 29 -9.93 -5.05 16.19
CA GLY A 29 -10.56 -4.71 17.47
C GLY A 29 -10.86 -3.21 17.61
N LEU A 30 -9.91 -2.35 17.24
CA LEU A 30 -10.09 -0.90 17.21
C LEU A 30 -11.19 -0.48 16.23
N TRP A 31 -11.23 -1.09 15.04
CA TRP A 31 -12.26 -0.86 14.05
C TRP A 31 -13.66 -1.16 14.61
N PHE A 32 -13.87 -2.36 15.16
CA PHE A 32 -15.16 -2.75 15.74
C PHE A 32 -15.55 -1.88 16.95
N TRP A 33 -14.56 -1.48 17.76
CA TRP A 33 -14.81 -0.59 18.90
C TRP A 33 -15.29 0.80 18.43
N MET A 34 -14.68 1.35 17.37
CA MET A 34 -15.09 2.64 16.79
C MET A 34 -16.48 2.56 16.16
N GLU A 35 -16.76 1.49 15.42
CA GLU A 35 -18.06 1.28 14.78
C GLU A 35 -19.19 1.23 15.83
N ARG A 36 -18.97 0.54 16.94
CA ARG A 36 -19.95 0.48 18.04
C ARG A 36 -20.23 1.84 18.69
N LYS A 37 -19.22 2.70 18.79
CA LYS A 37 -19.38 4.04 19.38
C LYS A 37 -20.10 5.03 18.47
N LYS A 38 -20.25 4.71 17.17
CA LYS A 38 -20.83 5.60 16.14
C LYS A 38 -20.20 6.99 16.07
N GLU A 39 -19.11 7.23 16.76
CA GLU A 39 -18.35 8.47 16.78
C GLU A 39 -17.02 8.29 16.06
N ILE A 40 -17.02 8.51 14.74
CA ILE A 40 -15.80 8.52 13.94
C ILE A 40 -15.15 9.90 14.10
N THR A 41 -14.41 10.09 15.19
CA THR A 41 -13.62 11.31 15.40
C THR A 41 -12.22 11.14 14.86
N ILE A 42 -11.59 12.23 14.39
CA ILE A 42 -10.19 12.23 13.93
C ILE A 42 -9.27 11.67 15.02
N LYS A 43 -9.51 12.02 16.30
CA LYS A 43 -8.73 11.53 17.43
C LYS A 43 -8.84 10.01 17.61
N GLY A 44 -10.01 9.41 17.32
CA GLY A 44 -10.21 7.96 17.36
C GLY A 44 -9.50 7.22 16.22
N GLN A 45 -9.26 7.89 15.09
CA GLN A 45 -8.55 7.29 13.94
C GLN A 45 -7.02 7.25 14.11
N ILE A 46 -6.46 8.07 15.01
CA ILE A 46 -5.00 8.11 15.24
C ILE A 46 -4.43 6.73 15.65
N PRO A 47 -5.02 5.98 16.60
CA PRO A 47 -4.53 4.65 16.96
C PRO A 47 -4.54 3.67 15.78
N LEU A 48 -5.56 3.73 14.91
CA LEU A 48 -5.62 2.91 13.69
C LEU A 48 -4.51 3.27 12.72
N LEU A 49 -4.27 4.57 12.53
CA LEU A 49 -3.18 5.04 11.67
C LEU A 49 -1.81 4.57 12.20
N ILE A 50 -1.56 4.75 13.50
CA ILE A 50 -0.30 4.31 14.13
C ILE A 50 -0.13 2.80 13.98
N ALA A 51 -1.15 2.00 14.30
CA ALA A 51 -1.09 0.54 14.16
C ALA A 51 -0.84 0.11 12.70
N SER A 52 -1.46 0.79 11.73
CA SER A 52 -1.23 0.53 10.29
C SER A 52 0.20 0.87 9.87
N LEU A 53 0.78 1.98 10.34
CA LEU A 53 2.17 2.34 10.06
C LEU A 53 3.15 1.31 10.65
N ILE A 54 2.89 0.84 11.88
CA ILE A 54 3.69 -0.23 12.49
C ILE A 54 3.54 -1.54 11.70
N LEU A 55 2.33 -1.88 11.25
CA LEU A 55 2.10 -3.07 10.43
C LEU A 55 2.91 -3.01 9.12
N ILE A 56 2.99 -1.86 8.47
CA ILE A 56 3.82 -1.65 7.27
C ILE A 56 5.30 -1.80 7.61
N ALA A 57 5.76 -1.27 8.76
CA ALA A 57 7.15 -1.43 9.20
C ALA A 57 7.53 -2.91 9.38
N THR A 58 6.63 -3.74 9.92
CA THR A 58 6.88 -5.18 10.02
C THR A 58 7.02 -5.86 8.66
N THR A 59 6.43 -5.33 7.60
CA THR A 59 6.60 -5.86 6.23
C THR A 59 8.02 -5.65 5.75
N THR A 60 8.56 -4.45 5.97
CA THR A 60 9.95 -4.11 5.65
C THR A 60 10.95 -4.94 6.46
N MET A 61 10.67 -5.21 7.75
CA MET A 61 11.51 -6.06 8.60
C MET A 61 11.60 -7.51 8.13
N MET A 62 10.63 -8.00 7.38
CA MET A 62 10.64 -9.34 6.76
C MET A 62 11.19 -9.33 5.34
N GLY A 63 11.40 -8.16 4.75
CA GLY A 63 11.92 -7.98 3.40
C GLY A 63 13.45 -8.08 3.35
N HIS A 64 13.96 -8.18 2.13
CA HIS A 64 15.41 -8.26 1.87
C HIS A 64 16.15 -6.97 2.26
N GLY A 65 15.46 -5.84 2.37
CA GLY A 65 16.04 -4.57 2.86
C GLY A 65 16.58 -4.67 4.30
N ALA A 66 16.07 -5.60 5.10
CA ALA A 66 16.55 -5.85 6.46
C ALA A 66 17.86 -6.68 6.51
N SER A 67 18.27 -7.31 5.41
CA SER A 67 19.48 -8.13 5.30
C SER A 67 20.73 -7.35 4.89
N THR A 68 20.59 -6.06 4.56
CA THR A 68 21.71 -5.18 4.21
C THR A 68 22.21 -4.43 5.44
N GLU A 69 23.52 -4.27 5.57
CA GLU A 69 24.16 -3.48 6.64
C GLU A 69 23.88 -1.96 6.50
N LEU A 70 23.28 -1.55 5.38
CA LEU A 70 22.97 -0.16 5.08
C LEU A 70 21.55 0.18 5.53
N GLU A 71 21.34 1.32 6.18
CA GLU A 71 20.03 1.81 6.58
C GLU A 71 19.17 2.31 5.39
N ALA A 72 19.83 2.77 4.32
CA ALA A 72 19.15 3.34 3.16
C ALA A 72 18.14 2.40 2.46
N PRO A 73 18.44 1.12 2.20
CA PRO A 73 17.47 0.18 1.63
C PRO A 73 16.26 -0.06 2.51
N TRP A 74 16.41 -0.06 3.82
CA TRP A 74 15.31 -0.25 4.77
C TRP A 74 14.33 0.94 4.72
N ILE A 75 14.83 2.17 4.76
CA ILE A 75 14.00 3.38 4.68
C ILE A 75 13.28 3.45 3.34
N LEU A 76 13.98 3.11 2.25
CA LEU A 76 13.43 3.10 0.90
C LEU A 76 12.31 2.05 0.75
N ASP A 77 12.50 0.85 1.29
CA ASP A 77 11.50 -0.23 1.27
C ASP A 77 10.28 0.14 2.11
N TYR A 78 10.48 0.76 3.28
CA TYR A 78 9.38 1.26 4.10
C TYR A 78 8.56 2.32 3.35
N ALA A 79 9.23 3.31 2.74
CA ALA A 79 8.57 4.35 1.96
C ALA A 79 7.82 3.76 0.76
N HIS A 80 8.42 2.80 0.04
CA HIS A 80 7.80 2.08 -1.07
C HIS A 80 6.54 1.33 -0.63
N ASN A 81 6.61 0.57 0.46
CA ASN A 81 5.49 -0.19 1.01
C ASN A 81 4.37 0.74 1.52
N LEU A 82 4.71 1.86 2.16
CA LEU A 82 3.76 2.88 2.62
C LEU A 82 3.00 3.50 1.44
N LEU A 83 3.73 3.98 0.44
CA LEU A 83 3.13 4.61 -0.74
C LEU A 83 2.30 3.63 -1.58
N SER A 84 2.75 2.38 -1.71
CA SER A 84 1.98 1.30 -2.33
C SER A 84 0.66 1.05 -1.59
N SER A 85 0.70 1.03 -0.26
CA SER A 85 -0.49 0.83 0.58
C SER A 85 -1.48 2.00 0.44
N ILE A 86 -0.99 3.24 0.42
CA ILE A 86 -1.80 4.44 0.21
C ILE A 86 -2.43 4.41 -1.20
N TRP A 87 -1.65 4.06 -2.22
CA TRP A 87 -2.13 4.03 -3.60
C TRP A 87 -3.19 2.95 -3.81
N ILE A 88 -2.89 1.69 -3.46
CA ILE A 88 -3.81 0.57 -3.65
C ILE A 88 -5.03 0.71 -2.73
N GLY A 89 -4.83 1.01 -1.45
CA GLY A 89 -5.90 1.20 -0.48
C GLY A 89 -6.80 2.38 -0.86
N GLY A 90 -6.21 3.47 -1.35
CA GLY A 90 -6.94 4.63 -1.86
C GLY A 90 -7.77 4.30 -3.10
N LEU A 91 -7.26 3.50 -4.05
CA LEU A 91 -8.03 3.04 -5.21
C LEU A 91 -9.21 2.16 -4.80
N ILE A 92 -9.01 1.23 -3.87
CA ILE A 92 -10.07 0.37 -3.32
C ILE A 92 -11.13 1.25 -2.64
N PHE A 93 -10.73 2.16 -1.76
CA PHE A 93 -11.65 3.11 -1.11
C PHE A 93 -12.43 3.92 -2.14
N PHE A 94 -11.75 4.46 -3.15
CA PHE A 94 -12.39 5.27 -4.18
C PHE A 94 -13.41 4.46 -4.98
N ALA A 95 -13.05 3.25 -5.41
CA ALA A 95 -13.92 2.39 -6.23
C ALA A 95 -15.13 1.86 -5.46
N PHE A 96 -14.96 1.41 -4.22
CA PHE A 96 -16.00 0.69 -3.48
C PHE A 96 -16.76 1.55 -2.47
N VAL A 97 -16.21 2.71 -2.07
CA VAL A 97 -16.84 3.60 -1.08
C VAL A 97 -17.18 4.95 -1.69
N ALA A 98 -16.18 5.67 -2.21
CA ALA A 98 -16.38 7.05 -2.66
C ALA A 98 -17.31 7.14 -3.88
N LEU A 99 -17.02 6.41 -4.96
CA LEU A 99 -17.84 6.45 -6.17
C LEU A 99 -19.29 6.00 -5.95
N PRO A 100 -19.58 4.87 -5.26
CA PRO A 100 -20.96 4.47 -4.98
C PRO A 100 -21.73 5.47 -4.10
N THR A 101 -21.03 6.11 -3.14
CA THR A 101 -21.63 7.14 -2.29
C THR A 101 -21.97 8.39 -3.09
N ILE A 102 -21.04 8.86 -3.91
CA ILE A 102 -21.25 10.02 -4.80
C ILE A 102 -22.40 9.74 -5.79
N ALA A 103 -22.49 8.53 -6.33
CA ALA A 103 -23.54 8.15 -7.27
C ALA A 103 -24.96 8.24 -6.68
N LYS A 104 -25.10 8.03 -5.37
CA LYS A 104 -26.39 8.08 -4.62
C LYS A 104 -26.74 9.48 -4.11
N THR A 105 -25.88 10.47 -4.27
CA THR A 105 -26.05 11.83 -3.77
C THR A 105 -26.77 12.69 -4.81
N ASP A 106 -27.50 13.73 -4.36
CA ASP A 106 -28.20 14.70 -5.22
C ASP A 106 -27.24 15.39 -6.19
N ASN A 107 -27.72 15.68 -7.40
CA ASN A 107 -26.90 16.19 -8.51
C ASN A 107 -26.09 17.46 -8.15
N SER A 108 -26.65 18.38 -7.41
CA SER A 108 -25.98 19.64 -7.01
C SER A 108 -24.80 19.41 -6.05
N ILE A 109 -24.95 18.45 -5.13
CA ILE A 109 -23.92 18.06 -4.16
C ILE A 109 -22.89 17.15 -4.84
N LYS A 110 -23.35 16.24 -5.71
CA LYS A 110 -22.53 15.33 -6.50
C LYS A 110 -21.50 16.10 -7.32
N GLU A 111 -21.91 17.15 -8.02
CA GLU A 111 -21.00 17.97 -8.83
C GLU A 111 -19.90 18.60 -7.95
N LYS A 112 -20.27 19.24 -6.84
CA LYS A 112 -19.31 19.85 -5.90
C LYS A 112 -18.30 18.84 -5.35
N ILE A 113 -18.78 17.68 -4.92
CA ILE A 113 -17.91 16.61 -4.37
C ILE A 113 -16.98 16.10 -5.47
N THR A 114 -17.50 15.84 -6.67
CA THR A 114 -16.72 15.34 -7.80
C THR A 114 -15.61 16.32 -8.18
N LEU A 115 -15.92 17.59 -8.33
CA LEU A 115 -14.96 18.63 -8.67
C LEU A 115 -13.91 18.89 -7.60
N SER A 116 -14.20 18.62 -6.33
CA SER A 116 -13.24 18.81 -5.23
C SER A 116 -12.44 17.55 -4.89
N LEU A 117 -13.07 16.38 -4.93
CA LEU A 117 -12.48 15.12 -4.46
C LEU A 117 -11.58 14.48 -5.52
N ILE A 118 -12.05 14.40 -6.77
CA ILE A 118 -11.31 13.71 -7.84
C ILE A 118 -9.94 14.35 -8.09
N PRO A 119 -9.79 15.69 -8.23
CA PRO A 119 -8.48 16.28 -8.46
C PRO A 119 -7.49 16.06 -7.30
N ARG A 120 -7.99 16.09 -6.05
CA ARG A 120 -7.15 15.86 -4.86
C ARG A 120 -6.62 14.43 -4.80
N PHE A 121 -7.50 13.44 -5.04
CA PHE A 121 -7.09 12.05 -5.12
C PHE A 121 -6.14 11.79 -6.29
N SER A 122 -6.44 12.35 -7.46
CA SER A 122 -5.59 12.23 -8.64
C SER A 122 -4.19 12.80 -8.39
N GLY A 123 -4.07 13.97 -7.77
CA GLY A 123 -2.79 14.57 -7.39
C GLY A 123 -1.99 13.69 -6.44
N LEU A 124 -2.62 13.19 -5.38
CA LEU A 124 -1.98 12.28 -4.42
C LEU A 124 -1.47 11.01 -5.11
N PHE A 125 -2.28 10.41 -5.99
CA PHE A 125 -1.91 9.18 -6.69
C PHE A 125 -0.78 9.39 -7.68
N ILE A 126 -0.75 10.51 -8.40
CA ILE A 126 0.34 10.84 -9.33
C ILE A 126 1.66 10.97 -8.57
N ILE A 127 1.66 11.65 -7.41
CA ILE A 127 2.84 11.79 -6.57
C ILE A 127 3.29 10.43 -6.05
N ALA A 128 2.36 9.62 -5.52
CA ALA A 128 2.66 8.28 -5.02
C ALA A 128 3.25 7.38 -6.11
N ILE A 129 2.64 7.36 -7.30
CA ILE A 129 3.13 6.59 -8.44
C ILE A 129 4.51 7.08 -8.88
N GLY A 130 4.75 8.40 -8.96
CA GLY A 130 6.04 8.97 -9.32
C GLY A 130 7.15 8.49 -8.37
N ILE A 131 6.90 8.50 -7.07
CA ILE A 131 7.85 8.00 -6.08
C ILE A 131 8.02 6.48 -6.20
N LEU A 132 6.93 5.71 -6.44
CA LEU A 132 6.99 4.26 -6.60
C LEU A 132 7.81 3.84 -7.83
N ILE A 133 7.73 4.58 -8.93
CA ILE A 133 8.53 4.34 -10.15
C ILE A 133 10.02 4.55 -9.88
N ILE A 134 10.38 5.46 -8.97
CA ILE A 134 11.79 5.69 -8.59
C ILE A 134 12.23 4.63 -7.58
N THR A 135 11.46 4.42 -6.52
CA THR A 135 11.85 3.56 -5.40
C THR A 135 11.88 2.08 -5.78
N GLY A 136 10.99 1.61 -6.68
CA GLY A 136 10.94 0.22 -7.11
C GLY A 136 12.24 -0.27 -7.77
N PRO A 137 12.71 0.35 -8.87
CA PRO A 137 13.97 0.01 -9.50
C PRO A 137 15.18 0.22 -8.60
N THR A 138 15.16 1.26 -7.74
CA THR A 138 16.26 1.51 -6.80
C THR A 138 16.37 0.39 -5.77
N LEU A 139 15.25 -0.10 -5.25
CA LEU A 139 15.24 -1.27 -4.37
C LEU A 139 15.75 -2.53 -5.07
N LEU A 140 15.36 -2.74 -6.33
CA LEU A 140 15.87 -3.85 -7.13
C LEU A 140 17.39 -3.80 -7.27
N TRP A 141 17.94 -2.62 -7.54
CA TRP A 141 19.38 -2.40 -7.63
C TRP A 141 20.11 -2.77 -6.33
N PHE A 142 19.54 -2.43 -5.16
CA PHE A 142 20.14 -2.79 -3.86
C PHE A 142 20.04 -4.28 -3.54
N LEU A 143 19.06 -5.00 -4.11
CA LEU A 143 18.77 -6.38 -3.76
C LEU A 143 19.43 -7.40 -4.68
N ASP A 144 19.72 -7.04 -5.92
CA ASP A 144 20.24 -7.95 -6.91
C ASP A 144 21.02 -7.19 -8.00
N ASP A 145 22.32 -7.39 -8.04
CA ASP A 145 23.21 -6.80 -9.06
C ASP A 145 23.03 -7.45 -10.43
N ASN A 146 22.30 -8.57 -10.52
CA ASN A 146 22.14 -9.33 -11.75
C ASN A 146 20.70 -9.27 -12.29
N VAL A 147 20.47 -8.41 -13.29
CA VAL A 147 19.18 -8.27 -13.98
C VAL A 147 18.69 -9.59 -14.61
N GLY A 148 19.59 -10.54 -14.89
CA GLY A 148 19.23 -11.87 -15.42
C GLY A 148 18.39 -12.68 -14.43
N SER A 149 18.57 -12.50 -13.12
CA SER A 149 17.82 -13.18 -12.09
C SER A 149 16.31 -12.88 -12.13
N LEU A 150 15.91 -11.73 -12.71
CA LEU A 150 14.50 -11.34 -12.88
C LEU A 150 13.72 -12.29 -13.78
N THR A 151 14.37 -12.89 -14.76
CA THR A 151 13.72 -13.82 -15.69
C THR A 151 13.85 -15.28 -15.28
N GLU A 152 14.89 -15.62 -14.53
CA GLU A 152 15.23 -16.99 -14.15
C GLU A 152 14.60 -17.40 -12.83
N SER A 153 14.59 -16.52 -11.82
CA SER A 153 14.07 -16.84 -10.51
C SER A 153 12.55 -16.71 -10.44
N THR A 154 11.91 -17.51 -9.57
CA THR A 154 10.47 -17.37 -9.26
C THR A 154 10.15 -16.00 -8.67
N TYR A 155 11.03 -15.46 -7.84
CA TYR A 155 10.91 -14.14 -7.25
C TYR A 155 10.94 -13.04 -8.32
N GLY A 156 11.89 -13.09 -9.24
CA GLY A 156 12.00 -12.15 -10.35
C GLY A 156 10.76 -12.16 -11.25
N LYS A 157 10.22 -13.34 -11.58
CA LYS A 157 8.97 -13.47 -12.34
C LYS A 157 7.78 -12.80 -11.64
N LEU A 158 7.67 -12.94 -10.30
CA LEU A 158 6.63 -12.27 -9.53
C LEU A 158 6.79 -10.73 -9.55
N ILE A 159 8.02 -10.23 -9.52
CA ILE A 159 8.30 -8.79 -9.68
C ILE A 159 7.86 -8.30 -11.06
N LEU A 160 8.19 -9.02 -12.12
CA LEU A 160 7.78 -8.66 -13.48
C LEU A 160 6.24 -8.63 -13.63
N ILE A 161 5.53 -9.59 -13.05
CA ILE A 161 4.06 -9.59 -13.02
C ILE A 161 3.55 -8.36 -12.27
N LYS A 162 4.13 -8.02 -11.12
CA LYS A 162 3.76 -6.85 -10.32
C LYS A 162 3.96 -5.55 -11.11
N ILE A 163 5.08 -5.40 -11.80
CA ILE A 163 5.37 -4.26 -12.68
C ILE A 163 4.35 -4.20 -13.83
N GLY A 164 4.03 -5.33 -14.47
CA GLY A 164 3.04 -5.41 -15.55
C GLY A 164 1.66 -4.93 -15.09
N ILE A 165 1.17 -5.42 -13.95
CA ILE A 165 -0.11 -5.00 -13.37
C ILE A 165 -0.09 -3.51 -13.05
N ALA A 166 0.95 -3.01 -12.40
CA ALA A 166 1.09 -1.59 -12.07
C ALA A 166 1.08 -0.71 -13.34
N THR A 167 1.80 -1.12 -14.38
CA THR A 167 1.81 -0.41 -15.68
C THR A 167 0.43 -0.34 -16.32
N ILE A 168 -0.32 -1.44 -16.31
CA ILE A 168 -1.70 -1.48 -16.80
C ILE A 168 -2.58 -0.50 -16.00
N MET A 169 -2.50 -0.51 -14.67
CA MET A 169 -3.28 0.38 -13.81
C MET A 169 -2.94 1.85 -14.07
N ILE A 170 -1.66 2.19 -14.24
CA ILE A 170 -1.20 3.55 -14.56
C ILE A 170 -1.72 3.98 -15.94
N ALA A 171 -1.65 3.11 -16.94
CA ALA A 171 -2.13 3.39 -18.28
C ALA A 171 -3.65 3.69 -18.29
N PHE A 172 -4.45 2.88 -17.61
CA PHE A 172 -5.89 3.13 -17.47
C PHE A 172 -6.19 4.42 -16.72
N GLY A 173 -5.48 4.70 -15.62
CA GLY A 173 -5.62 5.95 -14.87
C GLY A 173 -5.27 7.18 -15.70
N GLY A 174 -4.17 7.13 -16.44
CA GLY A 174 -3.73 8.20 -17.35
C GLY A 174 -4.70 8.46 -18.49
N LEU A 175 -5.17 7.40 -19.15
CA LEU A 175 -6.18 7.50 -20.22
C LEU A 175 -7.49 8.16 -19.73
N TYR A 176 -7.94 7.76 -18.54
CA TYR A 176 -9.13 8.36 -17.94
C TYR A 176 -8.94 9.85 -17.65
N GLN A 177 -7.79 10.23 -17.11
CA GLN A 177 -7.48 11.63 -16.79
C GLN A 177 -7.41 12.50 -18.04
N VAL A 178 -6.75 12.03 -19.11
CA VAL A 178 -6.67 12.75 -20.39
C VAL A 178 -8.06 12.93 -21.01
N LYS A 179 -8.91 11.89 -20.96
CA LYS A 179 -10.28 11.95 -21.46
C LYS A 179 -11.16 12.91 -20.65
N PHE A 180 -10.96 12.97 -19.34
CA PHE A 180 -11.71 13.88 -18.45
C PHE A 180 -11.31 15.33 -18.69
N LEU A 181 -10.01 15.64 -18.79
CA LEU A 181 -9.51 17.01 -19.07
C LEU A 181 -9.91 17.52 -20.45
N LYS A 182 -10.17 16.64 -21.42
CA LYS A 182 -10.57 17.03 -22.78
C LYS A 182 -12.06 17.38 -22.88
N ASN A 183 -12.87 17.00 -21.89
CA ASN A 183 -14.32 17.20 -21.85
C ASN A 183 -14.75 18.32 -20.86
N THR A 184 -13.79 18.96 -20.20
CA THR A 184 -13.96 20.17 -19.37
C THR A 184 -13.43 21.38 -20.09
#